data_832b9e8e63b8e80a2c3d25b87aa15bf4
#
_entry.id   832b9e8e63b8e80a2c3d25b87aa15bf4
#
_cell.length_a   1.000
_cell.length_b   1.000
_cell.length_c   1.000
_cell.angle_alpha   90.00
_cell.angle_beta   90.00
_cell.angle_gamma   90.00
#
_symmetry.space_group_name_H-M   'P 1'
#
loop_
_entity.id
_entity.type
_entity.pdbx_description
1 polymer ?
#
loop_
_entity_poly.entity_id
_entity_poly.type
_entity_poly.pdbx_seq_one_letter_code
_entity_poly.pdbx_strand_id
1 'polypeptide(L)'
;DGVITRIETDDSEELQYRACPKGRAHRQKMYSPDRLKYPMKRVGERGGGKFERVSWEEALDKVASELKRVYGTYGASAVLRLGGGGDLGQLHGAEPTNRLLSLMEGYSTTWGSASFEGALFASLTTYGTTVSANDRDDLLDSRLIIMWGLDVVSTIHGNNTRYYIAQARE
;
A
#
# COMPACT_ATOMS: atom_id res chain seq x y z
N ASP A 1 16.17 -17.59 -17.34
CA ASP A 1 15.60 -16.56 -18.25
C ASP A 1 14.98 -15.36 -17.50
N GLY A 2 14.89 -15.39 -16.16
CA GLY A 2 14.36 -14.29 -15.35
C GLY A 2 12.85 -14.08 -15.44
N VAL A 3 12.11 -15.04 -15.96
CA VAL A 3 10.65 -15.00 -16.06
C VAL A 3 10.02 -15.82 -14.94
N ILE A 4 9.10 -15.20 -14.18
CA ILE A 4 8.31 -15.89 -13.16
C ILE A 4 7.28 -16.79 -13.86
N THR A 5 7.46 -18.09 -13.80
CA THR A 5 6.57 -19.06 -14.43
C THR A 5 5.40 -19.46 -13.53
N ARG A 6 5.62 -19.46 -12.19
CA ARG A 6 4.62 -19.86 -11.21
C ARG A 6 4.83 -19.16 -9.88
N ILE A 7 3.75 -18.89 -9.18
CA ILE A 7 3.73 -18.42 -7.79
C ILE A 7 2.93 -19.44 -6.99
N GLU A 8 3.54 -20.03 -5.99
CA GLU A 8 2.96 -21.06 -5.15
C GLU A 8 2.88 -20.63 -3.69
N THR A 9 2.17 -21.41 -2.93
CA THR A 9 2.20 -21.34 -1.47
C THR A 9 3.56 -21.80 -0.99
N ASP A 10 4.10 -21.11 -0.01
CA ASP A 10 5.20 -21.63 0.78
C ASP A 10 4.64 -22.76 1.65
N ASP A 11 5.18 -23.96 1.50
CA ASP A 11 4.79 -25.16 2.25
C ASP A 11 5.50 -25.28 3.60
N SER A 12 6.20 -24.24 4.04
CA SER A 12 6.70 -24.16 5.42
C SER A 12 5.55 -24.34 6.42
N GLU A 13 5.85 -24.77 7.60
CA GLU A 13 4.84 -25.07 8.63
C GLU A 13 3.98 -23.88 9.03
N GLU A 14 4.45 -22.66 8.73
CA GLU A 14 3.74 -21.44 9.07
C GLU A 14 2.61 -21.11 8.09
N LEU A 15 1.41 -21.12 8.58
CA LEU A 15 0.19 -20.89 7.82
C LEU A 15 0.07 -19.49 7.23
N GLN A 16 0.82 -18.53 7.75
CA GLN A 16 0.79 -17.15 7.30
C GLN A 16 1.44 -16.92 5.91
N TYR A 17 2.24 -17.85 5.41
CA TYR A 17 2.91 -17.76 4.12
C TYR A 17 2.10 -18.33 2.96
N ARG A 18 0.84 -18.66 3.16
CA ARG A 18 0.01 -19.24 2.11
C ARG A 18 -0.48 -18.21 1.11
N ALA A 19 -0.17 -18.45 -0.16
CA ALA A 19 -0.59 -17.59 -1.26
C ALA A 19 -2.08 -17.76 -1.55
N CYS A 20 -2.84 -16.67 -1.47
CA CYS A 20 -4.23 -16.63 -1.94
C CYS A 20 -4.31 -16.58 -3.48
N PRO A 21 -5.49 -16.79 -4.10
CA PRO A 21 -5.65 -16.69 -5.54
C PRO A 21 -5.16 -15.38 -6.16
N LYS A 22 -5.31 -14.25 -5.47
CA LYS A 22 -4.79 -12.95 -5.93
C LYS A 22 -3.27 -12.95 -6.03
N GLY A 23 -2.57 -13.50 -5.02
CA GLY A 23 -1.11 -13.63 -5.04
C GLY A 23 -0.65 -14.51 -6.21
N ARG A 24 -1.31 -15.64 -6.43
CA ARG A 24 -1.00 -16.56 -7.54
C ARG A 24 -1.22 -15.92 -8.91
N ALA A 25 -2.24 -15.07 -9.04
CA ALA A 25 -2.55 -14.34 -10.28
C ALA A 25 -1.61 -13.14 -10.52
N HIS A 26 -0.80 -12.73 -9.53
CA HIS A 26 0.04 -11.54 -9.63
C HIS A 26 1.04 -11.59 -10.82
N ARG A 27 1.45 -12.78 -11.20
CA ARG A 27 2.25 -13.02 -12.41
C ARG A 27 1.59 -12.43 -13.67
N GLN A 28 0.28 -12.60 -13.82
CA GLN A 28 -0.45 -12.08 -14.97
C GLN A 28 -0.41 -10.55 -15.02
N LYS A 29 -0.50 -9.90 -13.85
CA LYS A 29 -0.34 -8.45 -13.72
C LYS A 29 1.08 -7.99 -14.09
N MET A 30 2.12 -8.73 -13.68
CA MET A 30 3.50 -8.38 -14.01
C MET A 30 3.79 -8.41 -15.49
N TYR A 31 3.23 -9.37 -16.22
CA TYR A 31 3.46 -9.56 -17.65
C TYR A 31 2.30 -9.08 -18.52
N SER A 32 1.40 -8.28 -17.98
CA SER A 32 0.32 -7.67 -18.75
C SER A 32 0.88 -6.82 -19.89
N PRO A 33 0.33 -6.92 -21.10
CA PRO A 33 0.72 -6.07 -22.22
C PRO A 33 0.46 -4.58 -21.93
N ASP A 34 -0.52 -4.29 -21.09
CA ASP A 34 -0.91 -2.92 -20.71
C ASP A 34 -0.04 -2.34 -19.59
N ARG A 35 0.92 -3.11 -19.09
CA ARG A 35 1.80 -2.61 -18.03
C ARG A 35 2.66 -1.47 -18.53
N LEU A 36 2.64 -0.34 -17.81
CA LEU A 36 3.54 0.78 -18.06
C LEU A 36 5.00 0.35 -17.83
N LYS A 37 5.83 0.51 -18.85
CA LYS A 37 7.25 0.14 -18.83
C LYS A 37 8.17 1.35 -18.94
N TYR A 38 7.64 2.50 -19.29
CA TYR A 38 8.36 3.74 -19.56
C TYR A 38 7.59 4.91 -19.00
N PRO A 39 8.25 6.05 -18.77
CA PRO A 39 7.56 7.29 -18.42
C PRO A 39 6.63 7.72 -19.55
N MET A 40 5.47 8.20 -19.16
CA MET A 40 4.44 8.66 -20.09
C MET A 40 4.06 10.09 -19.73
N LYS A 41 4.04 10.96 -20.74
CA LYS A 41 3.62 12.35 -20.61
C LYS A 41 2.25 12.53 -21.25
N ARG A 42 1.34 13.17 -20.53
CA ARG A 42 0.03 13.48 -21.09
C ARG A 42 0.12 14.47 -22.23
N VAL A 43 -0.55 14.17 -23.32
CA VAL A 43 -0.75 15.05 -24.46
C VAL A 43 -2.23 15.34 -24.62
N GLY A 44 -2.59 16.62 -24.78
CA GLY A 44 -3.98 17.04 -24.85
C GLY A 44 -4.63 17.35 -23.49
N GLU A 45 -5.94 17.40 -23.47
CA GLU A 45 -6.73 17.84 -22.34
C GLU A 45 -6.65 16.89 -21.14
N ARG A 46 -6.82 17.45 -19.93
CA ARG A 46 -6.92 16.68 -18.70
C ARG A 46 -8.17 15.81 -18.74
N GLY A 47 -8.01 14.51 -18.49
CA GLY A 47 -9.08 13.51 -18.59
C GLY A 47 -9.19 12.87 -19.98
N GLY A 48 -8.53 13.40 -21.01
CA GLY A 48 -8.59 12.86 -22.38
C GLY A 48 -7.87 11.53 -22.59
N GLY A 49 -7.12 11.05 -21.62
CA GLY A 49 -6.50 9.71 -21.62
C GLY A 49 -5.39 9.53 -22.66
N LYS A 50 -4.90 10.59 -23.29
CA LYS A 50 -3.86 10.52 -24.32
C LYS A 50 -2.48 10.76 -23.71
N PHE A 51 -1.57 9.82 -23.95
CA PHE A 51 -0.21 9.86 -23.43
C PHE A 51 0.79 9.50 -24.51
N GLU A 52 1.97 10.10 -24.47
CA GLU A 52 3.13 9.74 -25.28
C GLU A 52 4.29 9.28 -24.41
N ARG A 53 5.11 8.40 -24.92
CA ARG A 53 6.32 7.93 -24.24
C ARG A 53 7.37 9.04 -24.28
N VAL A 54 8.02 9.27 -23.14
CA VAL A 54 9.17 10.16 -23.01
C VAL A 54 10.38 9.42 -22.44
N SER A 55 11.55 10.02 -22.49
CA SER A 55 12.74 9.49 -21.84
C SER A 55 12.66 9.68 -20.32
N TRP A 56 13.46 8.92 -19.58
CA TRP A 56 13.61 9.13 -18.14
C TRP A 56 14.21 10.49 -17.83
N GLU A 57 15.15 10.97 -18.64
CA GLU A 57 15.75 12.29 -18.50
C GLU A 57 14.69 13.39 -18.61
N GLU A 58 13.90 13.39 -19.68
CA GLU A 58 12.81 14.35 -19.85
C GLU A 58 11.81 14.31 -18.70
N ALA A 59 11.44 13.10 -18.24
CA ALA A 59 10.50 12.94 -17.15
C ALA A 59 11.02 13.50 -15.83
N LEU A 60 12.28 13.20 -15.50
CA LEU A 60 12.93 13.68 -14.27
C LEU A 60 13.14 15.19 -14.29
N ASP A 61 13.61 15.75 -15.41
CA ASP A 61 13.78 17.20 -15.57
C ASP A 61 12.45 17.94 -15.43
N LYS A 62 11.38 17.39 -16.01
CA LYS A 62 10.05 17.97 -15.88
C LYS A 62 9.56 17.95 -14.44
N VAL A 63 9.70 16.84 -13.74
CA VAL A 63 9.30 16.73 -12.34
C VAL A 63 10.12 17.68 -11.47
N ALA A 64 11.45 17.70 -11.63
CA ALA A 64 12.34 18.55 -10.85
C ALA A 64 12.07 20.03 -11.08
N SER A 65 11.88 20.45 -12.33
CA SER A 65 11.57 21.85 -12.66
C SER A 65 10.24 22.32 -12.11
N GLU A 66 9.19 21.48 -12.18
CA GLU A 66 7.88 21.80 -11.61
C GLU A 66 7.90 21.84 -10.09
N LEU A 67 8.59 20.93 -9.42
CA LEU A 67 8.75 20.98 -7.98
C LEU A 67 9.46 22.28 -7.56
N LYS A 68 10.59 22.63 -8.20
CA LYS A 68 11.30 23.88 -7.92
C LYS A 68 10.39 25.10 -8.15
N ARG A 69 9.61 25.10 -9.24
CA ARG A 69 8.67 26.18 -9.53
C ARG A 69 7.59 26.31 -8.44
N VAL A 70 6.99 25.20 -8.04
CA VAL A 70 5.92 25.20 -7.02
C VAL A 70 6.47 25.64 -5.66
N TYR A 71 7.59 25.11 -5.22
CA TYR A 71 8.23 25.53 -3.97
C TYR A 71 8.59 27.02 -3.98
N GLY A 72 9.22 27.49 -5.06
CA GLY A 72 9.63 28.89 -5.18
C GLY A 72 8.47 29.87 -5.32
N THR A 73 7.33 29.44 -5.84
CA THR A 73 6.17 30.34 -6.07
C THR A 73 5.15 30.30 -4.94
N TYR A 74 4.90 29.11 -4.38
CA TYR A 74 3.76 28.89 -3.47
C TYR A 74 4.18 28.29 -2.12
N GLY A 75 5.43 27.87 -1.96
CA GLY A 75 5.96 27.25 -0.75
C GLY A 75 5.58 25.77 -0.59
N ALA A 76 6.07 25.18 0.49
CA ALA A 76 5.96 23.76 0.77
C ALA A 76 4.50 23.26 0.93
N SER A 77 3.63 24.07 1.49
CA SER A 77 2.21 23.73 1.69
C SER A 77 1.43 23.50 0.39
N ALA A 78 1.94 24.01 -0.73
CA ALA A 78 1.32 23.80 -2.04
C ALA A 78 1.67 22.45 -2.68
N VAL A 79 2.62 21.72 -2.12
CA VAL A 79 2.97 20.37 -2.56
C VAL A 79 2.21 19.36 -1.75
N LEU A 80 1.17 18.77 -2.30
CA LEU A 80 0.39 17.74 -1.65
C LEU A 80 0.87 16.35 -2.08
N ARG A 81 1.37 15.59 -1.13
CA ARG A 81 1.68 14.17 -1.32
C ARG A 81 0.45 13.34 -1.01
N LEU A 82 -0.11 12.71 -2.03
CA LEU A 82 -1.17 11.70 -1.90
C LEU A 82 -0.57 10.30 -1.94
N GLY A 83 -0.91 9.51 -0.98
CA GLY A 83 -0.46 8.14 -0.91
C GLY A 83 -1.08 7.42 0.28
N GLY A 84 -1.10 6.13 0.20
CA GLY A 84 -1.68 5.25 1.21
C GLY A 84 -0.96 3.91 1.20
N GLY A 85 -1.55 2.92 1.88
CA GLY A 85 -1.04 1.55 1.92
C GLY A 85 -0.84 0.92 0.52
N GLY A 86 -0.61 -0.35 0.49
CA GLY A 86 -0.29 -1.12 -0.71
C GLY A 86 1.15 -1.60 -0.66
N ASP A 87 2.01 -1.08 -1.50
CA ASP A 87 3.43 -1.43 -1.47
C ASP A 87 4.16 -0.69 -0.33
N LEU A 88 4.59 -1.43 0.67
CA LEU A 88 5.30 -0.95 1.84
C LEU A 88 6.80 -1.30 1.83
N GLY A 89 7.34 -1.69 0.69
CA GLY A 89 8.76 -1.99 0.54
C GLY A 89 9.64 -0.76 0.79
N GLN A 90 10.83 -0.97 1.35
CA GLN A 90 11.74 0.10 1.76
C GLN A 90 12.21 0.98 0.59
N LEU A 91 12.39 0.39 -0.60
CA LEU A 91 12.91 1.08 -1.78
C LEU A 91 11.82 1.58 -2.73
N HIS A 92 10.58 1.33 -2.42
CA HIS A 92 9.43 1.79 -3.20
C HIS A 92 8.26 2.11 -2.26
N GLY A 93 7.11 2.45 -2.80
CA GLY A 93 6.01 2.94 -1.98
C GLY A 93 6.17 4.42 -1.59
N ALA A 94 5.78 4.76 -0.38
CA ALA A 94 5.73 6.15 0.09
C ALA A 94 7.10 6.69 0.55
N GLU A 95 7.95 5.85 1.11
CA GLU A 95 9.14 6.26 1.85
C GLU A 95 10.17 7.05 1.02
N PRO A 96 10.57 6.64 -0.18
CA PRO A 96 11.48 7.43 -1.00
C PRO A 96 10.92 8.81 -1.36
N THR A 97 9.62 8.90 -1.63
CA THR A 97 8.94 10.16 -1.92
C THR A 97 8.88 11.06 -0.69
N ASN A 98 8.53 10.51 0.47
CA ASN A 98 8.54 11.23 1.75
C ASN A 98 9.92 11.82 2.03
N ARG A 99 10.98 11.01 1.86
CA ARG A 99 12.35 11.45 2.05
C ARG A 99 12.73 12.59 1.11
N LEU A 100 12.44 12.46 -0.18
CA LEU A 100 12.73 13.50 -1.17
C LEU A 100 12.06 14.83 -0.79
N LEU A 101 10.76 14.80 -0.56
CA LEU A 101 9.99 16.01 -0.27
C LEU A 101 10.36 16.65 1.08
N SER A 102 10.71 15.84 2.09
CA SER A 102 11.20 16.34 3.38
C SER A 102 12.58 17.00 3.27
N LEU A 103 13.45 16.51 2.39
CA LEU A 103 14.77 17.11 2.14
C LEU A 103 14.68 18.40 1.30
N MET A 104 13.58 18.62 0.59
CA MET A 104 13.37 19.86 -0.16
C MET A 104 12.92 21.00 0.77
N GLU A 105 11.74 21.02 1.26
CA GLU A 105 11.23 22.05 2.19
C GLU A 105 10.03 21.55 2.98
N GLY A 106 9.71 20.27 2.83
CA GLY A 106 8.50 19.67 3.38
C GLY A 106 7.34 19.66 2.38
N TYR A 107 6.18 19.20 2.84
CA TYR A 107 5.00 19.00 2.00
C TYR A 107 3.74 18.84 2.85
N SER A 108 2.58 19.03 2.23
CA SER A 108 1.31 18.66 2.82
C SER A 108 1.00 17.18 2.59
N THR A 109 0.37 16.55 3.53
CA THR A 109 -0.11 15.17 3.41
C THR A 109 -1.48 15.03 4.06
N THR A 110 -2.17 13.95 3.75
CA THR A 110 -3.39 13.58 4.46
C THR A 110 -3.04 13.02 5.83
N TRP A 111 -3.87 13.34 6.84
CA TRP A 111 -3.74 12.76 8.16
C TRP A 111 -4.40 11.37 8.21
N GLY A 112 -3.78 10.46 8.94
CA GLY A 112 -4.34 9.19 9.33
C GLY A 112 -4.41 8.13 8.24
N SER A 113 -5.20 7.10 8.51
CA SER A 113 -5.44 5.97 7.64
C SER A 113 -6.92 5.78 7.39
N ALA A 114 -7.37 5.97 6.15
CA ALA A 114 -8.77 5.83 5.78
C ALA A 114 -9.37 4.45 6.15
N SER A 115 -8.54 3.41 6.25
CA SER A 115 -9.01 2.05 6.50
C SER A 115 -9.34 1.75 7.95
N PHE A 116 -8.67 2.36 8.92
CA PHE A 116 -8.79 2.03 10.34
C PHE A 116 -8.50 3.20 11.29
N GLU A 117 -8.73 4.41 10.84
CA GLU A 117 -8.45 5.63 11.61
C GLU A 117 -9.17 5.65 12.97
N GLY A 118 -10.43 5.22 13.01
CA GLY A 118 -11.18 5.12 14.24
C GLY A 118 -10.54 4.16 15.25
N ALA A 119 -10.01 3.04 14.78
CA ALA A 119 -9.31 2.07 15.63
C ALA A 119 -7.97 2.65 16.16
N LEU A 120 -7.22 3.36 15.31
CA LEU A 120 -5.99 4.04 15.72
C LEU A 120 -6.27 5.12 16.76
N PHE A 121 -7.28 5.94 16.54
CA PHE A 121 -7.70 6.98 17.50
C PHE A 121 -8.11 6.35 18.83
N ALA A 122 -8.96 5.31 18.80
CA ALA A 122 -9.37 4.60 19.99
C ALA A 122 -8.20 3.98 20.75
N SER A 123 -7.28 3.33 20.05
CA SER A 123 -6.08 2.74 20.66
C SER A 123 -5.19 3.80 21.32
N LEU A 124 -4.91 4.89 20.63
CA LEU A 124 -4.10 5.99 21.16
C LEU A 124 -4.74 6.64 22.39
N THR A 125 -6.04 6.88 22.37
CA THR A 125 -6.73 7.53 23.48
C THR A 125 -6.95 6.61 24.68
N THR A 126 -7.06 5.31 24.48
CA THR A 126 -7.31 4.33 25.54
C THR A 126 -6.02 3.77 26.12
N TYR A 127 -5.05 3.44 25.28
CA TYR A 127 -3.83 2.72 25.67
C TYR A 127 -2.55 3.56 25.51
N GLY A 128 -2.62 4.72 24.89
CA GLY A 128 -1.45 5.55 24.60
C GLY A 128 -0.54 5.01 23.50
N THR A 129 -0.96 3.95 22.80
CA THR A 129 -0.18 3.30 21.74
C THR A 129 -1.10 2.77 20.64
N THR A 130 -0.56 2.65 19.43
CA THR A 130 -1.25 1.99 18.31
C THR A 130 -1.02 0.48 18.27
N VAL A 131 -0.11 -0.05 19.10
CA VAL A 131 0.20 -1.47 19.22
C VAL A 131 -0.49 -2.01 20.47
N SER A 132 -1.76 -2.38 20.34
CA SER A 132 -2.62 -2.76 21.48
C SER A 132 -3.39 -4.07 21.27
N ALA A 133 -3.12 -4.79 20.19
CA ALA A 133 -3.79 -6.05 19.90
C ALA A 133 -2.88 -7.25 20.17
N ASN A 134 -3.51 -8.36 20.54
CA ASN A 134 -2.87 -9.66 20.63
C ASN A 134 -2.60 -10.24 19.23
N ASP A 135 -1.82 -11.30 19.16
CA ASP A 135 -1.64 -12.05 17.91
C ASP A 135 -2.90 -12.88 17.59
N ARG A 136 -3.02 -13.37 16.39
CA ARG A 136 -4.24 -14.04 15.91
C ARG A 136 -4.44 -15.43 16.45
N ASP A 137 -3.38 -16.08 16.89
CA ASP A 137 -3.43 -17.40 17.54
C ASP A 137 -4.15 -17.35 18.90
N ASP A 138 -4.18 -16.22 19.60
CA ASP A 138 -4.99 -16.01 20.80
C ASP A 138 -6.48 -16.27 20.57
N LEU A 139 -6.93 -16.25 19.32
CA LEU A 139 -8.31 -16.65 19.00
C LEU A 139 -8.62 -18.10 19.37
N LEU A 140 -7.60 -18.98 19.42
CA LEU A 140 -7.77 -20.39 19.81
C LEU A 140 -8.12 -20.54 21.29
N ASP A 141 -7.67 -19.62 22.14
CA ASP A 141 -7.95 -19.60 23.56
C ASP A 141 -9.26 -18.86 23.92
N SER A 142 -9.95 -18.35 22.92
CA SER A 142 -11.16 -17.56 23.09
C SER A 142 -12.40 -18.46 23.28
N ARG A 143 -13.18 -18.21 24.34
CA ARG A 143 -14.49 -18.87 24.54
C ARG A 143 -15.63 -18.22 23.76
N LEU A 144 -15.45 -17.00 23.32
CA LEU A 144 -16.43 -16.25 22.53
C LEU A 144 -15.69 -15.32 21.59
N ILE A 145 -16.01 -15.40 20.31
CA ILE A 145 -15.48 -14.49 19.27
C ILE A 145 -16.64 -13.71 18.69
N ILE A 146 -16.60 -12.38 18.85
CA ILE A 146 -17.61 -11.46 18.28
C ILE A 146 -17.04 -10.80 17.05
N MET A 147 -17.60 -11.08 15.88
CA MET A 147 -17.25 -10.44 14.63
C MET A 147 -18.14 -9.23 14.38
N TRP A 148 -17.69 -8.05 14.76
CA TRP A 148 -18.44 -6.81 14.64
C TRP A 148 -18.19 -6.15 13.27
N GLY A 149 -19.08 -6.40 12.32
CA GLY A 149 -18.94 -5.89 10.93
C GLY A 149 -17.70 -6.41 10.22
N LEU A 150 -17.14 -7.54 10.66
CA LEU A 150 -15.91 -8.12 10.16
C LEU A 150 -16.20 -9.29 9.20
N ASP A 151 -15.79 -9.13 7.93
CA ASP A 151 -15.77 -10.22 6.96
C ASP A 151 -14.32 -10.67 6.72
N VAL A 152 -13.91 -11.72 7.42
CA VAL A 152 -12.54 -12.27 7.34
C VAL A 152 -12.25 -13.01 6.04
N VAL A 153 -13.26 -13.24 5.20
CA VAL A 153 -13.10 -13.92 3.92
C VAL A 153 -12.81 -12.94 2.81
N SER A 154 -13.58 -11.85 2.74
CA SER A 154 -13.42 -10.81 1.70
C SER A 154 -12.35 -9.78 2.06
N THR A 155 -12.24 -9.42 3.33
CA THR A 155 -11.26 -8.45 3.83
C THR A 155 -10.17 -9.17 4.61
N ILE A 156 -9.10 -9.50 3.91
CA ILE A 156 -7.98 -10.25 4.47
C ILE A 156 -6.95 -9.26 5.03
N HIS A 157 -7.03 -8.98 6.31
CA HIS A 157 -5.98 -8.31 7.08
C HIS A 157 -5.11 -9.38 7.77
N GLY A 158 -3.98 -9.70 7.15
CA GLY A 158 -3.15 -10.84 7.57
C GLY A 158 -3.75 -12.19 7.15
N ASN A 159 -2.90 -13.19 7.09
CA ASN A 159 -3.21 -14.40 6.32
C ASN A 159 -4.09 -15.40 7.04
N ASN A 160 -4.18 -15.35 8.36
CA ASN A 160 -4.63 -16.50 9.14
C ASN A 160 -5.84 -16.27 10.05
N THR A 161 -6.39 -15.06 10.11
CA THR A 161 -7.54 -14.78 10.97
C THR A 161 -8.69 -15.77 10.75
N ARG A 162 -9.06 -16.02 9.49
CA ARG A 162 -10.12 -16.98 9.14
C ARG A 162 -9.79 -18.43 9.54
N TYR A 163 -8.52 -18.80 9.50
CA TYR A 163 -8.06 -20.13 9.89
C TYR A 163 -8.21 -20.33 11.38
N TYR A 164 -7.71 -19.41 12.19
CA TYR A 164 -7.84 -19.47 13.63
C TYR A 164 -9.30 -19.42 14.11
N ILE A 165 -10.15 -18.60 13.48
CA ILE A 165 -11.58 -18.60 13.76
C ILE A 165 -12.22 -19.96 13.42
N ALA A 166 -11.83 -20.58 12.31
CA ALA A 166 -12.34 -21.89 11.95
C ALA A 166 -11.91 -22.96 12.96
N GLN A 167 -10.65 -22.97 13.37
CA GLN A 167 -10.15 -23.90 14.39
C GLN A 167 -10.77 -23.66 15.78
N ALA A 168 -10.96 -22.41 16.17
CA ALA A 168 -11.58 -22.08 17.46
C ALA A 168 -13.06 -22.54 17.59
N ARG A 169 -13.68 -22.96 16.49
CA ARG A 169 -15.05 -23.54 16.47
C ARG A 169 -15.10 -25.04 16.71
N GLU A 170 -13.99 -25.74 16.57
CA GLU A 170 -13.88 -27.19 16.80
C GLU A 170 -13.69 -27.51 18.26
#